data_14701bf7c2170c1e63b481840c6f5f00
#
_entry.id   14701bf7c2170c1e63b481840c6f5f00
#
_cell.length_a   1.000
_cell.length_b   1.000
_cell.length_c   1.000
_cell.angle_alpha   90.00
_cell.angle_beta   90.00
_cell.angle_gamma   90.00
#
_symmetry.space_group_name_H-M   'P 1'
#
loop_
_entity.id
_entity.type
_entity.pdbx_description
1 polymer ?
#
loop_
_entity_poly.entity_id
_entity_poly.type
_entity_poly.pdbx_seq_one_letter_code
_entity_poly.pdbx_strand_id
1 'polypeptide(L)'
;MNDFMTFIQNKYIYVPFLLWFGIQLFKLIYDLITTKKFNFKRIMGAGGMPSSHSAVVTGMTTLIGKYEGVGTPLFALSFCFAFVVMYDACGVRRAAGKQAKLLNKLVETPGLTGVQVTEKLVEVLGHTPVEVFVGALIGIVVGLIA
;
A
#
# COMPACT_ATOMS: atom_id res chain seq x y z
N MET A 1 3.31 28.81 19.28
CA MET A 1 3.91 28.02 18.16
C MET A 1 2.74 27.66 17.27
N ASN A 2 2.76 28.02 15.99
CA ASN A 2 1.59 27.80 15.14
C ASN A 2 1.28 26.30 15.03
N ASP A 3 0.01 25.92 15.18
CA ASP A 3 -0.47 24.53 15.09
C ASP A 3 -0.03 23.83 13.80
N PHE A 4 0.11 24.61 12.71
CA PHE A 4 0.65 24.14 11.45
C PHE A 4 2.12 23.66 11.55
N MET A 5 2.98 24.38 12.28
CA MET A 5 4.37 23.95 12.49
C MET A 5 4.45 22.69 13.36
N THR A 6 3.60 22.59 14.37
CA THR A 6 3.49 21.41 15.22
C THR A 6 3.04 20.20 14.42
N PHE A 7 2.08 20.38 13.48
CA PHE A 7 1.63 19.32 12.58
C PHE A 7 2.74 18.81 11.67
N ILE A 8 3.49 19.72 11.00
CA ILE A 8 4.57 19.34 10.07
C ILE A 8 5.73 18.66 10.80
N GLN A 9 6.04 19.10 12.03
CA GLN A 9 7.12 18.56 12.83
C GLN A 9 6.74 17.25 13.56
N ASN A 10 5.49 16.82 13.47
CA ASN A 10 5.04 15.61 14.10
C ASN A 10 5.60 14.38 13.38
N LYS A 11 6.53 13.67 14.05
CA LYS A 11 7.18 12.47 13.50
C LYS A 11 6.20 11.35 13.13
N TYR A 12 5.09 11.25 13.82
CA TYR A 12 4.05 10.26 13.52
C TYR A 12 3.28 10.58 12.24
N ILE A 13 3.45 11.79 11.69
CA ILE A 13 2.88 12.22 10.43
C ILE A 13 3.92 12.18 9.31
N TYR A 14 5.06 12.89 9.51
CA TYR A 14 6.00 13.06 8.40
C TYR A 14 6.77 11.76 8.07
N VAL A 15 7.11 10.91 9.06
CA VAL A 15 7.87 9.67 8.79
C VAL A 15 7.03 8.68 7.94
N PRO A 16 5.78 8.34 8.28
CA PRO A 16 4.93 7.51 7.43
C PRO A 16 4.68 8.10 6.04
N PHE A 17 4.54 9.44 5.95
CA PHE A 17 4.38 10.12 4.68
C PHE A 17 5.63 10.00 3.80
N LEU A 18 6.82 10.26 4.35
CA LEU A 18 8.09 10.10 3.64
C LEU A 18 8.34 8.65 3.22
N LEU A 19 7.96 7.70 4.07
CA LEU A 19 8.05 6.27 3.76
C LEU A 19 7.14 5.90 2.58
N TRP A 20 5.90 6.36 2.59
CA TRP A 20 4.99 6.18 1.47
C TRP A 20 5.55 6.79 0.19
N PHE A 21 5.98 8.04 0.23
CA PHE A 21 6.53 8.77 -0.90
C PHE A 21 7.78 8.07 -1.46
N GLY A 22 8.71 7.66 -0.60
CA GLY A 22 9.92 6.94 -0.99
C GLY A 22 9.63 5.63 -1.71
N ILE A 23 8.65 4.86 -1.23
CA ILE A 23 8.23 3.61 -1.88
C ILE A 23 7.58 3.90 -3.25
N GLN A 24 6.74 4.92 -3.36
CA GLN A 24 6.12 5.26 -4.63
C GLN A 24 7.16 5.74 -5.65
N LEU A 25 8.12 6.54 -5.21
CA LEU A 25 9.25 6.97 -6.05
C LEU A 25 10.09 5.78 -6.51
N PHE A 26 10.41 4.85 -5.60
CA PHE A 26 11.11 3.61 -5.94
C PHE A 26 10.38 2.80 -7.02
N LYS A 27 9.07 2.61 -6.87
CA LYS A 27 8.24 1.90 -7.84
C LYS A 27 8.23 2.60 -9.21
N LEU A 28 8.16 3.93 -9.21
CA LEU A 28 8.19 4.71 -10.44
C LEU A 28 9.53 4.55 -11.18
N ILE A 29 10.64 4.67 -10.45
CA ILE A 29 11.99 4.51 -11.02
C ILE A 29 12.17 3.09 -11.54
N TYR A 30 11.77 2.08 -10.77
CA TYR A 30 11.85 0.68 -11.18
C TYR A 30 11.05 0.40 -12.45
N ASP A 31 9.82 0.93 -12.53
CA ASP A 31 8.97 0.78 -13.73
C ASP A 31 9.58 1.48 -14.95
N LEU A 32 10.12 2.67 -14.75
CA LEU A 32 10.78 3.43 -15.82
C LEU A 32 12.01 2.68 -16.38
N ILE A 33 12.82 2.07 -15.51
CA ILE A 33 14.02 1.32 -15.93
C ILE A 33 13.61 0.03 -16.67
N THR A 34 12.56 -0.67 -16.19
CA THR A 34 12.17 -1.97 -16.75
C THR A 34 11.33 -1.85 -18.01
N THR A 35 10.39 -0.91 -18.07
CA THR A 35 9.45 -0.77 -19.19
C THR A 35 9.83 0.30 -20.19
N LYS A 36 10.77 1.20 -19.83
CA LYS A 36 11.16 2.39 -20.60
C LYS A 36 9.97 3.30 -20.96
N LYS A 37 8.85 3.16 -20.24
CA LYS A 37 7.63 3.97 -20.42
C LYS A 37 7.25 4.63 -19.12
N PHE A 38 7.00 5.94 -19.16
CA PHE A 38 6.53 6.68 -17.99
C PHE A 38 5.02 6.48 -17.84
N ASN A 39 4.61 5.80 -16.76
CA ASN A 39 3.20 5.55 -16.48
C ASN A 39 2.78 6.18 -15.15
N PHE A 40 2.21 7.39 -15.22
CA PHE A 40 1.76 8.13 -14.04
C PHE A 40 0.65 7.41 -13.24
N LYS A 41 -0.19 6.60 -13.90
CA LYS A 41 -1.24 5.80 -13.23
C LYS A 41 -0.65 4.79 -12.23
N ARG A 42 0.63 4.44 -12.37
CA ARG A 42 1.31 3.51 -11.48
C ARG A 42 1.61 4.11 -10.10
N ILE A 43 1.77 5.42 -10.01
CA ILE A 43 2.02 6.13 -8.73
C ILE A 43 0.79 6.01 -7.82
N MET A 44 -0.41 6.05 -8.39
CA MET A 44 -1.67 5.93 -7.65
C MET A 44 -2.22 4.50 -7.63
N GLY A 45 -1.59 3.57 -8.38
CA GLY A 45 -2.03 2.18 -8.47
C GLY A 45 -1.76 1.39 -7.20
N ALA A 46 -2.78 0.67 -6.73
CA ALA A 46 -2.64 -0.32 -5.66
C ALA A 46 -2.05 -1.60 -6.24
N GLY A 47 -0.78 -1.87 -6.00
CA GLY A 47 -0.12 -3.11 -6.44
C GLY A 47 1.39 -2.93 -6.59
N GLY A 48 2.09 -4.05 -6.81
CA GLY A 48 3.54 -4.11 -6.98
C GLY A 48 4.35 -4.05 -5.68
N MET A 49 5.58 -4.52 -5.78
CA MET A 49 6.53 -4.66 -4.66
C MET A 49 7.36 -3.39 -4.48
N PRO A 50 7.60 -2.95 -3.22
CA PRO A 50 7.00 -3.40 -1.97
C PRO A 50 5.61 -2.77 -1.71
N SER A 51 4.82 -3.35 -0.78
CA SER A 51 3.53 -2.77 -0.38
C SER A 51 3.73 -1.48 0.42
N SER A 52 3.32 -0.35 -0.14
CA SER A 52 3.36 0.94 0.56
C SER A 52 2.37 1.00 1.74
N HIS A 53 1.22 0.35 1.64
CA HIS A 53 0.25 0.27 2.73
C HIS A 53 0.84 -0.44 3.95
N SER A 54 1.45 -1.61 3.73
CA SER A 54 2.09 -2.37 4.81
C SER A 54 3.23 -1.59 5.46
N ALA A 55 4.07 -0.95 4.66
CA ALA A 55 5.20 -0.18 5.16
C ALA A 55 4.75 1.02 6.02
N VAL A 56 3.74 1.76 5.58
CA VAL A 56 3.21 2.91 6.31
C VAL A 56 2.64 2.49 7.67
N VAL A 57 1.77 1.46 7.69
CA VAL A 57 1.12 1.06 8.94
C VAL A 57 2.08 0.41 9.93
N THR A 58 3.03 -0.40 9.45
CA THR A 58 4.05 -1.01 10.33
C THR A 58 5.08 0.02 10.79
N GLY A 59 5.47 0.97 9.94
CA GLY A 59 6.34 2.08 10.32
C GLY A 59 5.72 2.94 11.40
N MET A 60 4.44 3.31 11.25
CA MET A 60 3.69 4.03 12.28
C MET A 60 3.61 3.23 13.59
N THR A 61 3.25 1.95 13.51
CA THR A 61 3.17 1.08 14.70
C THR A 61 4.51 0.99 15.41
N THR A 62 5.60 0.87 14.66
CA THR A 62 6.95 0.81 15.23
C THR A 62 7.35 2.12 15.90
N LEU A 63 7.04 3.28 15.31
CA LEU A 63 7.25 4.58 15.93
C LEU A 63 6.49 4.72 17.24
N ILE A 64 5.21 4.34 17.26
CA ILE A 64 4.40 4.37 18.48
C ILE A 64 5.00 3.44 19.54
N GLY A 65 5.38 2.22 19.17
CA GLY A 65 6.02 1.29 20.12
C GLY A 65 7.33 1.80 20.68
N LYS A 66 8.15 2.47 19.85
CA LYS A 66 9.45 3.04 20.24
C LYS A 66 9.33 4.22 21.19
N TYR A 67 8.40 5.13 20.97
CA TYR A 67 8.34 6.41 21.68
C TYR A 67 7.26 6.48 22.75
N GLU A 68 6.14 5.79 22.56
CA GLU A 68 5.03 5.77 23.52
C GLU A 68 5.04 4.49 24.37
N GLY A 69 5.73 3.44 23.91
CA GLY A 69 5.81 2.14 24.56
C GLY A 69 4.81 1.11 24.05
N VAL A 70 5.28 -0.13 24.00
CA VAL A 70 4.48 -1.28 23.49
C VAL A 70 3.34 -1.70 24.41
N GLY A 71 3.35 -1.28 25.68
CA GLY A 71 2.30 -1.57 26.66
C GLY A 71 1.11 -0.61 26.61
N THR A 72 1.09 0.37 25.71
CA THR A 72 0.05 1.39 25.65
C THR A 72 -1.14 0.96 24.79
N PRO A 73 -2.37 1.44 25.13
CA PRO A 73 -3.54 1.22 24.28
C PRO A 73 -3.35 1.76 22.85
N LEU A 74 -2.57 2.84 22.69
CA LEU A 74 -2.26 3.42 21.38
C LEU A 74 -1.44 2.44 20.51
N PHE A 75 -0.44 1.77 21.10
CA PHE A 75 0.30 0.73 20.40
C PHE A 75 -0.60 -0.44 20.01
N ALA A 76 -1.43 -0.93 20.94
CA ALA A 76 -2.35 -2.03 20.65
C ALA A 76 -3.32 -1.68 19.51
N LEU A 77 -3.86 -0.47 19.51
CA LEU A 77 -4.74 0.03 18.44
C LEU A 77 -3.99 0.09 17.10
N SER A 78 -2.79 0.67 17.08
CA SER A 78 -1.99 0.78 15.85
C SER A 78 -1.58 -0.58 15.30
N PHE A 79 -1.27 -1.54 16.19
CA PHE A 79 -0.95 -2.92 15.82
C PHE A 79 -2.15 -3.63 15.19
N CYS A 80 -3.32 -3.55 15.81
CA CYS A 80 -4.56 -4.09 15.24
C CYS A 80 -4.88 -3.47 13.89
N PHE A 81 -4.73 -2.14 13.77
CA PHE A 81 -4.95 -1.44 12.51
C PHE A 81 -3.98 -1.91 11.41
N ALA A 82 -2.70 -2.05 11.73
CA ALA A 82 -1.70 -2.58 10.80
C ALA A 82 -2.05 -3.99 10.34
N PHE A 83 -2.47 -4.86 11.26
CA PHE A 83 -2.91 -6.21 10.94
C PHE A 83 -4.09 -6.23 9.97
N VAL A 84 -5.13 -5.43 10.23
CA VAL A 84 -6.33 -5.33 9.37
C VAL A 84 -5.97 -4.83 7.98
N VAL A 85 -5.14 -3.77 7.88
CA VAL A 85 -4.72 -3.21 6.59
C VAL A 85 -3.89 -4.21 5.78
N MET A 86 -2.97 -4.94 6.41
CA MET A 86 -2.16 -5.96 5.73
C MET A 86 -3.01 -7.16 5.29
N TYR A 87 -3.97 -7.58 6.13
CA TYR A 87 -4.91 -8.64 5.80
C TYR A 87 -5.81 -8.26 4.62
N ASP A 88 -6.36 -7.03 4.61
CA ASP A 88 -7.12 -6.50 3.47
C ASP A 88 -6.28 -6.48 2.19
N ALA A 89 -5.05 -5.97 2.28
CA ALA A 89 -4.16 -5.84 1.13
C ALA A 89 -3.86 -7.17 0.44
N CYS A 90 -3.62 -8.26 1.18
CA CYS A 90 -3.33 -9.58 0.60
C CYS A 90 -4.55 -10.48 0.43
N GLY A 91 -5.66 -10.15 1.08
CA GLY A 91 -6.92 -10.91 1.05
C GLY A 91 -7.97 -10.31 0.11
N VAL A 92 -8.78 -9.42 0.65
CA VAL A 92 -9.99 -8.89 -0.01
C VAL A 92 -9.65 -8.19 -1.33
N ARG A 93 -8.68 -7.28 -1.34
CA ARG A 93 -8.29 -6.57 -2.57
C ARG A 93 -7.72 -7.49 -3.63
N ARG A 94 -6.94 -8.49 -3.23
CA ARG A 94 -6.41 -9.49 -4.16
C ARG A 94 -7.51 -10.37 -4.75
N ALA A 95 -8.51 -10.74 -3.96
CA ALA A 95 -9.69 -11.48 -4.43
C ALA A 95 -10.48 -10.63 -5.43
N ALA A 96 -10.71 -9.35 -5.15
CA ALA A 96 -11.39 -8.42 -6.05
C ALA A 96 -10.65 -8.28 -7.41
N GLY A 97 -9.31 -8.19 -7.40
CA GLY A 97 -8.51 -8.17 -8.63
C GLY A 97 -8.63 -9.45 -9.46
N LYS A 98 -8.66 -10.62 -8.81
CA LYS A 98 -8.90 -11.90 -9.50
C LYS A 98 -10.30 -11.97 -10.11
N GLN A 99 -11.32 -11.48 -9.39
CA GLN A 99 -12.70 -11.39 -9.88
C GLN A 99 -12.79 -10.44 -11.07
N ALA A 100 -12.17 -9.26 -11.00
CA ALA A 100 -12.10 -8.31 -12.10
C ALA A 100 -11.49 -8.94 -13.36
N LYS A 101 -10.39 -9.69 -13.22
CA LYS A 101 -9.75 -10.41 -14.33
C LYS A 101 -10.67 -11.46 -14.96
N LEU A 102 -11.40 -12.21 -14.13
CA LEU A 102 -12.35 -13.20 -14.62
C LEU A 102 -13.51 -12.54 -15.37
N LEU A 103 -14.06 -11.46 -14.81
CA LEU A 103 -15.15 -10.71 -15.44
C LEU A 103 -14.72 -10.09 -16.77
N ASN A 104 -13.55 -9.46 -16.83
CA ASN A 104 -13.01 -8.92 -18.08
C ASN A 104 -12.87 -10.02 -19.14
N LYS A 105 -12.35 -11.20 -18.75
CA LYS A 105 -12.22 -12.33 -19.68
C LYS A 105 -13.57 -12.86 -20.19
N LEU A 106 -14.60 -12.91 -19.32
CA LEU A 106 -15.94 -13.34 -19.72
C LEU A 106 -16.55 -12.38 -20.76
N VAL A 107 -16.38 -11.09 -20.56
CA VAL A 107 -16.90 -10.07 -21.48
C VAL A 107 -16.15 -10.06 -22.81
N GLU A 108 -14.85 -10.33 -22.81
CA GLU A 108 -14.02 -10.39 -24.03
C GLU A 108 -14.26 -11.66 -24.86
N THR A 109 -14.95 -12.67 -24.29
CA THR A 109 -15.19 -13.94 -25.03
C THR A 109 -16.35 -13.78 -26.01
N PRO A 110 -16.11 -13.90 -27.32
CA PRO A 110 -17.16 -13.74 -28.35
C PRO A 110 -18.30 -14.74 -28.16
N GLY A 111 -19.52 -14.24 -28.20
CA GLY A 111 -20.73 -15.07 -28.12
C GLY A 111 -21.19 -15.46 -26.73
N LEU A 112 -20.43 -15.13 -25.67
CA LEU A 112 -20.82 -15.47 -24.32
C LEU A 112 -21.74 -14.42 -23.65
N THR A 113 -21.56 -13.16 -24.00
CA THR A 113 -22.37 -12.05 -23.45
C THR A 113 -22.73 -11.09 -24.59
N GLY A 114 -23.99 -10.63 -24.66
CA GLY A 114 -24.41 -9.52 -25.54
C GLY A 114 -24.08 -8.14 -24.92
N VAL A 115 -23.25 -8.08 -23.89
CA VAL A 115 -22.94 -6.86 -23.16
C VAL A 115 -21.70 -6.19 -23.74
N GLN A 116 -21.88 -4.96 -24.26
CA GLN A 116 -20.76 -4.09 -24.62
C GLN A 116 -20.26 -3.38 -23.36
N VAL A 117 -19.00 -3.63 -22.99
CA VAL A 117 -18.37 -2.97 -21.86
C VAL A 117 -17.55 -1.80 -22.37
N THR A 118 -17.89 -0.60 -21.88
CA THR A 118 -17.21 0.65 -22.23
C THR A 118 -15.88 0.81 -21.47
N GLU A 119 -15.72 0.18 -20.29
CA GLU A 119 -14.51 0.27 -19.47
C GLU A 119 -14.13 -1.10 -18.90
N LYS A 120 -12.82 -1.43 -18.94
CA LYS A 120 -12.29 -2.63 -18.29
C LYS A 120 -12.14 -2.41 -16.79
N LEU A 121 -12.48 -3.44 -16.01
CA LEU A 121 -12.25 -3.47 -14.58
C LEU A 121 -10.75 -3.52 -14.29
N VAL A 122 -10.34 -2.84 -13.20
CA VAL A 122 -8.94 -2.82 -12.76
C VAL A 122 -8.58 -4.20 -12.18
N GLU A 123 -7.68 -4.92 -12.86
CA GLU A 123 -7.28 -6.29 -12.48
C GLU A 123 -6.16 -6.32 -11.44
N VAL A 124 -5.30 -5.30 -11.42
CA VAL A 124 -4.16 -5.21 -10.50
C VAL A 124 -4.61 -4.51 -9.23
N LEU A 125 -5.39 -5.25 -8.43
CA LEU A 125 -5.83 -4.82 -7.10
C LEU A 125 -5.23 -5.76 -6.05
N GLY A 126 -4.73 -5.15 -4.96
CA GLY A 126 -4.13 -5.88 -3.84
C GLY A 126 -2.69 -6.32 -4.08
N HIS A 127 -2.16 -6.99 -3.10
CA HIS A 127 -0.75 -7.38 -3.01
C HIS A 127 -0.61 -8.89 -2.79
N THR A 128 0.51 -9.45 -3.21
CA THR A 128 0.90 -10.80 -2.78
C THR A 128 1.35 -10.78 -1.32
N PRO A 129 1.28 -11.91 -0.58
CA PRO A 129 1.80 -12.00 0.78
C PRO A 129 3.28 -11.58 0.89
N VAL A 130 4.09 -11.88 -0.12
CA VAL A 130 5.50 -11.50 -0.17
C VAL A 130 5.67 -9.97 -0.26
N GLU A 131 4.88 -9.30 -1.09
CA GLU A 131 4.89 -7.83 -1.21
C GLU A 131 4.47 -7.15 0.09
N VAL A 132 3.47 -7.72 0.80
CA VAL A 132 3.02 -7.27 2.11
C VAL A 132 4.12 -7.44 3.15
N PHE A 133 4.75 -8.61 3.19
CA PHE A 133 5.82 -8.92 4.13
C PHE A 133 7.04 -8.01 3.95
N VAL A 134 7.50 -7.84 2.70
CA VAL A 134 8.63 -6.94 2.41
C VAL A 134 8.29 -5.49 2.75
N GLY A 135 7.07 -5.05 2.43
CA GLY A 135 6.61 -3.73 2.85
C GLY A 135 6.62 -3.54 4.36
N ALA A 136 6.14 -4.55 5.11
CA ALA A 136 6.14 -4.53 6.57
C ALA A 136 7.55 -4.45 7.16
N LEU A 137 8.51 -5.23 6.62
CA LEU A 137 9.91 -5.16 7.06
C LEU A 137 10.53 -3.78 6.83
N ILE A 138 10.29 -3.17 5.67
CA ILE A 138 10.77 -1.82 5.38
C ILE A 138 10.18 -0.82 6.39
N GLY A 139 8.87 -0.92 6.66
CA GLY A 139 8.21 -0.05 7.64
C GLY A 139 8.82 -0.19 9.05
N ILE A 140 9.03 -1.42 9.51
CA ILE A 140 9.66 -1.68 10.82
C ILE A 140 11.06 -1.09 10.87
N VAL A 141 11.91 -1.35 9.87
CA VAL A 141 13.29 -0.82 9.83
C VAL A 141 13.29 0.70 9.86
N VAL A 142 12.49 1.35 9.02
CA VAL A 142 12.41 2.82 9.00
C VAL A 142 11.88 3.36 10.33
N GLY A 143 10.85 2.76 10.92
CA GLY A 143 10.32 3.16 12.22
C GLY A 143 11.33 3.00 13.37
N LEU A 144 12.22 2.01 13.31
CA LEU A 144 13.29 1.83 14.30
C LEU A 144 14.41 2.86 14.15
N ILE A 145 14.74 3.28 12.93
CA ILE A 145 15.80 4.26 12.65
C ILE A 145 15.35 5.69 12.95
N ALA A 146 14.10 6.03 12.62
CA ALA A 146 13.52 7.35 12.81
C ALA A 146 13.24 7.63 14.29
#